data_17b63639ea4710f06acbd5517e8c7a02
#
_entry.id   17b63639ea4710f06acbd5517e8c7a02
#
_cell.length_a   1.000
_cell.length_b   1.000
_cell.length_c   1.000
_cell.angle_alpha   90.00
_cell.angle_beta   90.00
_cell.angle_gamma   90.00
#
_symmetry.space_group_name_H-M   'P 1'
#
loop_
_entity.id
_entity.type
_entity.pdbx_description
1 polymer ?
#
loop_
_entity_poly.entity_id
_entity_poly.type
_entity_poly.pdbx_seq_one_letter_code
_entity_poly.pdbx_strand_id
1 'polypeptide(L)'
;MKNKEKIIIGFVGGVRYFDENCKFIQIFANNPKYQLYYIGKRNLDCDLEGYCKRNNIKNVVFKGEFKNEDKPEIYRKIDFINAIYGNKSLEVTTALPNRLYDGILFKKPIIASEGTYLGDVVDEYGLGIVININKPTKNIIEKFDKYINNFDGVNFVKKCQEFKEKIFFEQDNFLKHIRLFTSKIN
;
A
#
# COMPACT_ATOMS: atom_id res chain seq x y z
N MET A 1 -13.20 -6.93 8.97
CA MET A 1 -13.06 -7.35 7.56
C MET A 1 -13.80 -8.64 7.22
N LYS A 2 -13.93 -9.60 8.14
CA LYS A 2 -14.52 -10.95 7.87
C LYS A 2 -15.92 -10.97 7.23
N ASN A 3 -16.75 -9.99 7.51
CA ASN A 3 -18.17 -9.98 7.09
C ASN A 3 -18.47 -8.95 5.99
N LYS A 4 -17.45 -8.44 5.30
CA LYS A 4 -17.66 -7.54 4.16
C LYS A 4 -18.01 -8.34 2.91
N GLU A 5 -19.05 -7.91 2.22
CA GLU A 5 -19.44 -8.43 0.93
C GLU A 5 -18.32 -8.26 -0.12
N LYS A 6 -17.57 -7.16 -0.03
CA LYS A 6 -16.49 -6.85 -0.95
C LYS A 6 -15.31 -6.16 -0.24
N ILE A 7 -14.11 -6.64 -0.47
CA ILE A 7 -12.85 -6.06 0.01
C ILE A 7 -12.34 -5.06 -1.02
N ILE A 8 -12.12 -3.82 -0.59
CA ILE A 8 -11.66 -2.74 -1.47
C ILE A 8 -10.16 -2.51 -1.26
N ILE A 9 -9.37 -2.70 -2.32
CA ILE A 9 -7.93 -2.47 -2.33
C ILE A 9 -7.65 -1.20 -3.13
N GLY A 10 -7.06 -0.18 -2.49
CA GLY A 10 -6.81 1.12 -3.10
C GLY A 10 -5.34 1.37 -3.40
N PHE A 11 -5.03 1.72 -4.64
CA PHE A 11 -3.78 2.36 -5.03
C PHE A 11 -4.03 3.88 -5.04
N VAL A 12 -3.44 4.62 -4.08
CA VAL A 12 -3.68 6.06 -3.90
C VAL A 12 -2.38 6.82 -4.17
N GLY A 13 -2.39 7.74 -5.14
CA GLY A 13 -1.24 8.54 -5.57
C GLY A 13 -0.86 8.32 -7.02
N GLY A 14 0.33 8.76 -7.43
CA GLY A 14 0.81 8.64 -8.81
C GLY A 14 0.90 7.19 -9.27
N VAL A 15 0.16 6.85 -10.32
CA VAL A 15 0.12 5.49 -10.87
C VAL A 15 1.29 5.31 -11.84
N ARG A 16 2.23 4.46 -11.44
CA ARG A 16 3.46 4.10 -12.18
C ARG A 16 3.59 2.58 -12.22
N TYR A 17 4.65 2.07 -12.88
CA TYR A 17 5.00 0.64 -12.90
C TYR A 17 3.88 -0.21 -13.52
N PHE A 18 3.69 -0.02 -14.82
CA PHE A 18 2.61 -0.65 -15.59
C PHE A 18 2.57 -2.18 -15.41
N ASP A 19 3.69 -2.86 -15.62
CA ASP A 19 3.76 -4.33 -15.59
C ASP A 19 3.40 -4.90 -14.21
N GLU A 20 3.91 -4.28 -13.14
CA GLU A 20 3.64 -4.70 -11.77
C GLU A 20 2.15 -4.51 -11.41
N ASN A 21 1.57 -3.38 -11.85
CA ASN A 21 0.13 -3.15 -11.66
C ASN A 21 -0.73 -4.08 -12.51
N CYS A 22 -0.35 -4.40 -13.74
CA CYS A 22 -1.05 -5.40 -14.56
C CYS A 22 -1.05 -6.78 -13.88
N LYS A 23 0.10 -7.23 -13.35
CA LYS A 23 0.19 -8.48 -12.60
C LYS A 23 -0.69 -8.45 -11.35
N PHE A 24 -0.64 -7.35 -10.58
CA PHE A 24 -1.47 -7.19 -9.39
C PHE A 24 -2.97 -7.21 -9.72
N ILE A 25 -3.39 -6.51 -10.77
CA ILE A 25 -4.78 -6.52 -11.26
C ILE A 25 -5.20 -7.93 -11.64
N GLN A 26 -4.33 -8.67 -12.34
CA GLN A 26 -4.63 -10.02 -12.81
C GLN A 26 -4.86 -11.01 -11.65
N ILE A 27 -4.17 -10.85 -10.52
CA ILE A 27 -4.38 -11.68 -9.32
C ILE A 27 -5.82 -11.62 -8.84
N PHE A 28 -6.45 -10.44 -8.90
CA PHE A 28 -7.80 -10.21 -8.41
C PHE A 28 -8.85 -10.07 -9.52
N ALA A 29 -8.46 -10.30 -10.79
CA ALA A 29 -9.30 -10.07 -11.95
C ALA A 29 -10.64 -10.82 -11.84
N ASN A 30 -11.73 -10.07 -11.94
CA ASN A 30 -13.11 -10.53 -11.90
C ASN A 30 -13.48 -11.42 -10.68
N ASN A 31 -12.65 -11.43 -9.64
CA ASN A 31 -13.00 -12.09 -8.38
C ASN A 31 -14.05 -11.22 -7.64
N PRO A 32 -15.27 -11.74 -7.41
CA PRO A 32 -16.37 -10.96 -6.85
C PRO A 32 -16.09 -10.44 -5.42
N LYS A 33 -15.19 -11.10 -4.69
CA LYS A 33 -14.78 -10.71 -3.33
C LYS A 33 -13.95 -9.43 -3.30
N TYR A 34 -13.29 -9.06 -4.40
CA TYR A 34 -12.35 -7.94 -4.43
C TYR A 34 -12.76 -6.86 -5.42
N GLN A 35 -12.56 -5.60 -5.04
CA GLN A 35 -12.64 -4.42 -5.89
C GLN A 35 -11.33 -3.65 -5.81
N LEU A 36 -10.74 -3.33 -6.95
CA LEU A 36 -9.52 -2.52 -7.01
C LEU A 36 -9.85 -1.07 -7.35
N TYR A 37 -9.26 -0.13 -6.62
CA TYR A 37 -9.38 1.30 -6.87
C TYR A 37 -7.99 1.87 -7.18
N TYR A 38 -7.87 2.53 -8.34
CA TYR A 38 -6.71 3.32 -8.72
C TYR A 38 -7.11 4.79 -8.70
N ILE A 39 -6.56 5.54 -7.74
CA ILE A 39 -6.95 6.93 -7.45
C ILE A 39 -5.70 7.80 -7.52
N GLY A 40 -5.65 8.72 -8.48
CA GLY A 40 -4.55 9.65 -8.66
C GLY A 40 -4.14 9.87 -10.11
N LYS A 41 -3.10 10.67 -10.28
CA LYS A 41 -2.55 10.98 -11.60
C LYS A 41 -1.96 9.73 -12.25
N ARG A 42 -2.33 9.50 -13.50
CA ARG A 42 -1.77 8.42 -14.33
C ARG A 42 -0.65 8.97 -15.20
N ASN A 43 0.46 8.26 -15.29
CA ASN A 43 1.46 8.54 -16.31
C ASN A 43 0.92 8.09 -17.69
N LEU A 44 1.29 8.81 -18.74
CA LEU A 44 0.85 8.52 -20.11
C LEU A 44 1.18 7.09 -20.55
N ASP A 45 2.32 6.56 -20.09
CA ASP A 45 2.80 5.21 -20.42
C ASP A 45 2.15 4.12 -19.54
N CYS A 46 1.19 4.46 -18.66
CA CYS A 46 0.56 3.53 -17.73
C CYS A 46 -0.94 3.40 -18.00
N ASP A 47 -1.31 2.87 -19.19
CA ASP A 47 -2.71 2.67 -19.61
C ASP A 47 -3.33 1.40 -19.00
N LEU A 48 -3.48 1.40 -17.67
CA LEU A 48 -4.14 0.29 -16.96
C LEU A 48 -5.63 0.16 -17.30
N GLU A 49 -6.29 1.27 -17.64
CA GLU A 49 -7.71 1.24 -18.03
C GLU A 49 -7.91 0.52 -19.36
N GLY A 50 -7.08 0.84 -20.37
CA GLY A 50 -7.05 0.13 -21.64
C GLY A 50 -6.67 -1.36 -21.45
N TYR A 51 -5.71 -1.65 -20.57
CA TYR A 51 -5.37 -3.03 -20.21
C TYR A 51 -6.60 -3.78 -19.67
N CYS A 52 -7.33 -3.22 -18.72
CA CYS A 52 -8.54 -3.84 -18.16
C CYS A 52 -9.62 -4.06 -19.21
N LYS A 53 -9.83 -3.09 -20.12
CA LYS A 53 -10.80 -3.22 -21.23
C LYS A 53 -10.42 -4.35 -22.17
N ARG A 54 -9.16 -4.42 -22.60
CA ARG A 54 -8.67 -5.47 -23.53
C ARG A 54 -8.74 -6.88 -22.92
N ASN A 55 -8.62 -6.99 -21.59
CA ASN A 55 -8.67 -8.27 -20.87
C ASN A 55 -10.03 -8.56 -20.20
N ASN A 56 -11.08 -7.78 -20.50
CA ASN A 56 -12.43 -7.92 -19.94
C ASN A 56 -12.45 -7.98 -18.39
N ILE A 57 -11.60 -7.17 -17.73
CA ILE A 57 -11.53 -7.07 -16.27
C ILE A 57 -12.48 -5.96 -15.80
N LYS A 58 -13.48 -6.31 -14.96
CA LYS A 58 -14.60 -5.44 -14.61
C LYS A 58 -14.55 -4.91 -13.18
N ASN A 59 -13.75 -5.50 -12.32
CA ASN A 59 -13.68 -5.15 -10.89
C ASN A 59 -12.55 -4.16 -10.57
N VAL A 60 -12.18 -3.28 -11.51
CA VAL A 60 -11.23 -2.20 -11.31
C VAL A 60 -11.89 -0.86 -11.60
N VAL A 61 -11.75 0.08 -10.67
CA VAL A 61 -12.27 1.45 -10.78
C VAL A 61 -11.10 2.42 -10.85
N PHE A 62 -11.10 3.26 -11.86
CA PHE A 62 -10.11 4.31 -12.06
C PHE A 62 -10.72 5.67 -11.70
N LYS A 63 -10.08 6.41 -10.81
CA LYS A 63 -10.41 7.79 -10.45
C LYS A 63 -9.23 8.69 -10.74
N GLY A 64 -9.52 9.92 -11.13
CA GLY A 64 -8.52 10.92 -11.45
C GLY A 64 -7.76 11.44 -10.22
N GLU A 65 -7.14 12.60 -10.40
CA GLU A 65 -6.39 13.30 -9.36
C GLU A 65 -7.28 13.69 -8.18
N PHE A 66 -6.67 13.80 -7.02
CA PHE A 66 -7.33 14.18 -5.78
C PHE A 66 -6.46 15.19 -5.03
N LYS A 67 -7.04 15.95 -4.12
CA LYS A 67 -6.34 16.84 -3.22
C LYS A 67 -6.02 16.14 -1.89
N ASN A 68 -5.05 16.66 -1.14
CA ASN A 68 -4.70 16.08 0.16
C ASN A 68 -5.89 16.07 1.14
N GLU A 69 -6.76 17.07 1.05
CA GLU A 69 -7.98 17.19 1.85
C GLU A 69 -8.97 16.04 1.61
N ASP A 70 -8.91 15.40 0.43
CA ASP A 70 -9.79 14.28 0.06
C ASP A 70 -9.34 12.94 0.67
N LYS A 71 -8.09 12.86 1.14
CA LYS A 71 -7.50 11.61 1.65
C LYS A 71 -8.34 10.93 2.73
N PRO A 72 -8.88 11.62 3.76
CA PRO A 72 -9.70 10.97 4.78
C PRO A 72 -10.91 10.23 4.18
N GLU A 73 -11.57 10.85 3.21
CA GLU A 73 -12.73 10.25 2.53
C GLU A 73 -12.34 9.07 1.64
N ILE A 74 -11.21 9.18 0.94
CA ILE A 74 -10.65 8.12 0.10
C ILE A 74 -10.29 6.90 0.96
N TYR A 75 -9.51 7.12 2.04
CA TYR A 75 -9.06 6.03 2.91
C TYR A 75 -10.18 5.41 3.73
N ARG A 76 -11.28 6.15 4.00
CA ARG A 76 -12.47 5.58 4.62
C ARG A 76 -13.10 4.48 3.77
N LYS A 77 -13.05 4.61 2.44
CA LYS A 77 -13.67 3.69 1.48
C LYS A 77 -12.86 2.43 1.21
N ILE A 78 -11.55 2.45 1.44
CA ILE A 78 -10.67 1.31 1.15
C ILE A 78 -10.38 0.48 2.39
N ASP A 79 -10.10 -0.80 2.20
CA ASP A 79 -9.76 -1.76 3.25
C ASP A 79 -8.26 -2.02 3.32
N PHE A 80 -7.58 -2.05 2.17
CA PHE A 80 -6.14 -2.23 2.05
C PHE A 80 -5.53 -1.15 1.16
N ILE A 81 -4.31 -0.76 1.46
CA ILE A 81 -3.50 0.09 0.59
C ILE A 81 -2.61 -0.79 -0.28
N ASN A 82 -2.76 -0.68 -1.60
CA ASN A 82 -1.81 -1.26 -2.54
C ASN A 82 -0.55 -0.39 -2.62
N ALA A 83 0.57 -0.93 -2.16
CA ALA A 83 1.90 -0.33 -2.27
C ALA A 83 2.87 -1.27 -3.02
N ILE A 84 2.36 -1.98 -4.02
CA ILE A 84 3.17 -2.83 -4.90
C ILE A 84 3.82 -1.98 -5.98
N TYR A 85 5.16 -1.95 -5.97
CA TYR A 85 6.00 -1.27 -6.95
C TYR A 85 6.96 -2.23 -7.67
N GLY A 86 6.88 -3.53 -7.35
CA GLY A 86 7.89 -4.51 -7.76
C GLY A 86 9.15 -4.45 -6.90
N ASN A 87 10.23 -5.04 -7.42
CA ASN A 87 11.53 -5.11 -6.73
C ASN A 87 12.71 -5.09 -7.73
N LYS A 88 12.53 -4.48 -8.90
CA LYS A 88 13.50 -4.56 -10.00
C LYS A 88 14.55 -3.44 -10.01
N SER A 89 14.36 -2.38 -9.23
CA SER A 89 15.32 -1.27 -9.17
C SER A 89 15.71 -0.95 -7.73
N LEU A 90 16.90 -0.40 -7.55
CA LEU A 90 17.40 0.01 -6.22
C LEU A 90 16.45 1.03 -5.57
N GLU A 91 15.95 2.00 -6.35
CA GLU A 91 14.98 2.99 -5.90
C GLU A 91 13.75 2.32 -5.25
N VAL A 92 13.18 1.33 -5.91
CA VAL A 92 11.97 0.64 -5.43
C VAL A 92 12.27 -0.27 -4.24
N THR A 93 13.44 -0.93 -4.22
CA THR A 93 13.78 -1.85 -3.14
C THR A 93 14.15 -1.16 -1.84
N THR A 94 14.60 0.09 -1.90
CA THR A 94 15.05 0.85 -0.71
C THR A 94 14.07 1.93 -0.25
N ALA A 95 13.06 2.28 -1.06
CA ALA A 95 12.15 3.38 -0.77
C ALA A 95 11.14 3.08 0.34
N LEU A 96 10.86 4.10 1.15
CA LEU A 96 9.67 4.16 2.01
C LEU A 96 8.67 5.17 1.42
N PRO A 97 7.64 4.72 0.72
CA PRO A 97 6.68 5.60 0.06
C PRO A 97 5.69 6.23 1.07
N ASN A 98 5.11 7.38 0.71
CA ASN A 98 4.08 8.05 1.53
C ASN A 98 2.90 7.15 1.91
N ARG A 99 2.65 6.08 1.15
CA ARG A 99 1.59 5.09 1.45
C ARG A 99 1.83 4.34 2.75
N LEU A 100 3.07 4.18 3.19
CA LEU A 100 3.36 3.64 4.52
C LEU A 100 2.77 4.55 5.61
N TYR A 101 3.08 5.84 5.53
CA TYR A 101 2.61 6.82 6.51
C TYR A 101 1.09 7.03 6.45
N ASP A 102 0.52 7.03 5.25
CA ASP A 102 -0.93 7.07 5.06
C ASP A 102 -1.59 5.81 5.69
N GLY A 103 -0.99 4.63 5.51
CA GLY A 103 -1.49 3.38 6.11
C GLY A 103 -1.55 3.43 7.63
N ILE A 104 -0.52 3.99 8.25
CA ILE A 104 -0.44 4.16 9.70
C ILE A 104 -1.44 5.21 10.17
N LEU A 105 -1.52 6.36 9.49
CA LEU A 105 -2.40 7.46 9.85
C LEU A 105 -3.88 7.07 9.76
N PHE A 106 -4.27 6.44 8.65
CA PHE A 106 -5.64 6.04 8.38
C PHE A 106 -5.97 4.62 8.86
N LYS A 107 -5.02 3.94 9.52
CA LYS A 107 -5.16 2.57 10.06
C LYS A 107 -5.65 1.59 9.00
N LYS A 108 -4.95 1.57 7.87
CA LYS A 108 -5.21 0.66 6.74
C LYS A 108 -4.04 -0.27 6.52
N PRO A 109 -4.25 -1.59 6.52
CA PRO A 109 -3.20 -2.55 6.21
C PRO A 109 -2.62 -2.31 4.82
N ILE A 110 -1.30 -2.47 4.73
CA ILE A 110 -0.52 -2.20 3.52
C ILE A 110 -0.19 -3.51 2.83
N ILE A 111 -0.34 -3.54 1.51
CA ILE A 111 0.13 -4.63 0.66
C ILE A 111 1.46 -4.21 0.09
N ALA A 112 2.55 -4.86 0.48
CA ALA A 112 3.91 -4.54 0.06
C ALA A 112 4.55 -5.68 -0.74
N SER A 113 5.56 -5.35 -1.54
CA SER A 113 6.32 -6.32 -2.32
C SER A 113 7.35 -7.06 -1.45
N GLU A 114 7.46 -8.38 -1.62
CA GLU A 114 8.56 -9.19 -1.09
C GLU A 114 9.91 -8.71 -1.66
N GLY A 115 10.96 -8.68 -0.81
CA GLY A 115 12.29 -8.24 -1.21
C GLY A 115 12.43 -6.73 -1.37
N THR A 116 11.66 -5.95 -0.63
CA THR A 116 11.78 -4.48 -0.54
C THR A 116 11.85 -4.04 0.91
N TYR A 117 12.52 -2.93 1.18
CA TYR A 117 12.60 -2.34 2.52
C TYR A 117 11.21 -2.02 3.09
N LEU A 118 10.28 -1.56 2.23
CA LEU A 118 8.87 -1.42 2.65
C LEU A 118 8.27 -2.76 3.07
N GLY A 119 8.56 -3.84 2.34
CA GLY A 119 8.10 -5.19 2.70
C GLY A 119 8.62 -5.62 4.06
N ASP A 120 9.92 -5.42 4.32
CA ASP A 120 10.55 -5.75 5.61
C ASP A 120 9.90 -4.96 6.76
N VAL A 121 9.69 -3.65 6.59
CA VAL A 121 9.00 -2.80 7.58
C VAL A 121 7.56 -3.26 7.82
N VAL A 122 6.81 -3.57 6.76
CA VAL A 122 5.42 -4.04 6.87
C VAL A 122 5.33 -5.36 7.63
N ASP A 123 6.25 -6.28 7.39
CA ASP A 123 6.30 -7.59 8.06
C ASP A 123 6.75 -7.46 9.52
N GLU A 124 7.88 -6.78 9.77
CA GLU A 124 8.46 -6.59 11.10
C GLU A 124 7.47 -5.95 12.09
N TYR A 125 6.78 -4.89 11.66
CA TYR A 125 5.83 -4.18 12.53
C TYR A 125 4.39 -4.67 12.41
N GLY A 126 4.12 -5.67 11.56
CA GLY A 126 2.79 -6.23 11.35
C GLY A 126 1.79 -5.21 10.79
N LEU A 127 2.25 -4.33 9.89
CA LEU A 127 1.47 -3.24 9.31
C LEU A 127 0.67 -3.66 8.07
N GLY A 128 0.66 -4.94 7.72
CA GLY A 128 -0.07 -5.41 6.56
C GLY A 128 0.34 -6.80 6.09
N ILE A 129 0.39 -6.98 4.78
CA ILE A 129 0.69 -8.24 4.12
C ILE A 129 1.77 -8.05 3.05
N VAL A 130 2.81 -8.87 3.08
CA VAL A 130 3.87 -8.88 2.07
C VAL A 130 3.59 -9.98 1.06
N ILE A 131 3.64 -9.67 -0.23
CA ILE A 131 3.39 -10.64 -1.30
C ILE A 131 4.46 -10.58 -2.39
N ASN A 132 4.63 -11.71 -3.07
CA ASN A 132 5.38 -11.80 -4.31
C ASN A 132 4.39 -11.99 -5.47
N ILE A 133 4.23 -10.95 -6.29
CA ILE A 133 3.27 -10.95 -7.43
C ILE A 133 3.65 -11.93 -8.55
N ASN A 134 4.83 -12.55 -8.49
CA ASN A 134 5.25 -13.58 -9.46
C ASN A 134 4.92 -15.00 -8.97
N LYS A 135 4.41 -15.17 -7.74
CA LYS A 135 3.90 -16.47 -7.25
C LYS A 135 2.54 -16.76 -7.88
N PRO A 136 2.13 -18.04 -7.94
CA PRO A 136 0.80 -18.42 -8.44
C PRO A 136 -0.33 -17.65 -7.74
N THR A 137 -1.30 -17.18 -8.51
CA THR A 137 -2.46 -16.40 -8.02
C THR A 137 -3.15 -17.09 -6.84
N LYS A 138 -3.35 -18.41 -6.91
CA LYS A 138 -3.96 -19.19 -5.83
C LYS A 138 -3.25 -18.99 -4.49
N ASN A 139 -1.94 -19.07 -4.48
CA ASN A 139 -1.13 -18.90 -3.24
C ASN A 139 -1.26 -17.49 -2.65
N ILE A 140 -1.35 -16.48 -3.52
CA ILE A 140 -1.52 -15.10 -3.09
C ILE A 140 -2.92 -14.90 -2.50
N ILE A 141 -3.96 -15.39 -3.15
CA ILE A 141 -5.34 -15.29 -2.65
C ILE A 141 -5.49 -16.05 -1.32
N GLU A 142 -4.93 -17.26 -1.19
CA GLU A 142 -4.94 -18.00 0.07
C GLU A 142 -4.24 -17.22 1.20
N LYS A 143 -3.12 -16.53 0.91
CA LYS A 143 -2.44 -15.68 1.87
C LYS A 143 -3.33 -14.50 2.30
N PHE A 144 -4.04 -13.87 1.37
CA PHE A 144 -5.01 -12.81 1.65
C PHE A 144 -6.16 -13.32 2.50
N ASP A 145 -6.76 -14.45 2.16
CA ASP A 145 -7.87 -15.05 2.90
C ASP A 145 -7.46 -15.38 4.34
N LYS A 146 -6.27 -15.95 4.52
CA LYS A 146 -5.69 -16.22 5.84
C LYS A 146 -5.51 -14.92 6.65
N TYR A 147 -4.97 -13.87 6.03
CA TYR A 147 -4.78 -12.58 6.68
C TYR A 147 -6.12 -11.97 7.11
N ILE A 148 -7.11 -11.92 6.20
CA ILE A 148 -8.44 -11.35 6.47
C ILE A 148 -9.15 -12.11 7.59
N ASN A 149 -9.08 -13.45 7.57
CA ASN A 149 -9.72 -14.32 8.56
C ASN A 149 -9.12 -14.18 9.95
N ASN A 150 -7.83 -13.88 10.05
CA ASN A 150 -7.11 -13.70 11.32
C ASN A 150 -6.93 -12.23 11.70
N PHE A 151 -7.49 -11.28 10.95
CA PHE A 151 -7.31 -9.87 11.20
C PHE A 151 -7.93 -9.44 12.52
N ASP A 152 -7.06 -8.96 13.42
CA ASP A 152 -7.43 -8.30 14.67
C ASP A 152 -7.26 -6.79 14.52
N GLY A 153 -8.38 -6.08 14.38
CA GLY A 153 -8.38 -4.64 14.16
C GLY A 153 -7.89 -3.86 15.38
N VAL A 154 -8.11 -4.35 16.59
CA VAL A 154 -7.65 -3.66 17.81
C VAL A 154 -6.12 -3.75 17.90
N ASN A 155 -5.57 -4.94 17.74
CA ASN A 155 -4.12 -5.14 17.74
C ASN A 155 -3.45 -4.40 16.57
N PHE A 156 -4.07 -4.36 15.39
CA PHE A 156 -3.55 -3.61 14.24
C PHE A 156 -3.45 -2.10 14.53
N VAL A 157 -4.48 -1.51 15.14
CA VAL A 157 -4.47 -0.09 15.54
C VAL A 157 -3.36 0.19 16.55
N LYS A 158 -3.14 -0.72 17.53
CA LYS A 158 -2.04 -0.63 18.49
C LYS A 158 -0.68 -0.63 17.79
N LYS A 159 -0.45 -1.56 16.86
CA LYS A 159 0.77 -1.60 16.05
C LYS A 159 1.03 -0.32 15.24
N CYS A 160 -0.01 0.24 14.64
CA CYS A 160 0.09 1.53 13.95
C CYS A 160 0.52 2.65 14.89
N GLN A 161 0.00 2.66 16.13
CA GLN A 161 0.36 3.66 17.12
C GLN A 161 1.80 3.50 17.60
N GLU A 162 2.23 2.29 17.92
CA GLU A 162 3.61 1.96 18.32
C GLU A 162 4.62 2.37 17.23
N PHE A 163 4.34 2.05 15.97
CA PHE A 163 5.21 2.44 14.86
C PHE A 163 5.25 3.97 14.65
N LYS A 164 4.11 4.65 14.81
CA LYS A 164 4.04 6.11 14.77
C LYS A 164 4.91 6.75 15.85
N GLU A 165 4.84 6.28 17.08
CA GLU A 165 5.64 6.78 18.20
C GLU A 165 7.13 6.57 17.96
N LYS A 166 7.53 5.42 17.42
CA LYS A 166 8.91 5.15 17.00
C LYS A 166 9.41 6.19 15.99
N ILE A 167 8.62 6.46 14.92
CA ILE A 167 9.00 7.45 13.90
C ILE A 167 9.20 8.85 14.52
N PHE A 168 8.30 9.29 15.39
CA PHE A 168 8.45 10.59 16.05
C PHE A 168 9.67 10.64 16.96
N PHE A 169 9.94 9.57 17.70
CA PHE A 169 11.14 9.50 18.53
C PHE A 169 12.43 9.58 17.70
N GLU A 170 12.50 8.86 16.58
CA GLU A 170 13.64 8.91 15.67
C GLU A 170 13.80 10.30 15.03
N GLN A 171 12.71 10.95 14.63
CA GLN A 171 12.71 12.30 14.09
C GLN A 171 13.20 13.33 15.13
N ASP A 172 12.72 13.26 16.37
CA ASP A 172 13.15 14.15 17.44
C ASP A 172 14.64 13.98 17.74
N ASN A 173 15.15 12.76 17.78
CA ASN A 173 16.56 12.51 17.96
C ASN A 173 17.39 13.05 16.80
N PHE A 174 16.96 12.87 15.56
CA PHE A 174 17.63 13.44 14.40
C PHE A 174 17.68 14.97 14.48
N LEU A 175 16.58 15.62 14.80
CA LEU A 175 16.52 17.09 14.94
C LEU A 175 17.42 17.60 16.09
N LYS A 176 17.52 16.88 17.22
CA LYS A 176 18.45 17.21 18.30
C LYS A 176 19.91 17.17 17.82
N HIS A 177 20.28 16.12 17.07
CA HIS A 177 21.63 16.00 16.53
C HIS A 177 21.96 17.11 15.54
N ILE A 178 21.05 17.48 14.64
CA ILE A 178 21.25 18.60 13.72
C ILE A 178 21.44 19.91 14.48
N ARG A 179 20.62 20.22 15.48
CA ARG A 179 20.75 21.44 16.29
C ARG A 179 22.10 21.52 17.00
N LEU A 180 22.57 20.41 17.58
CA LEU A 180 23.87 20.32 18.20
C LEU A 180 25.03 20.53 17.21
N PHE A 181 24.87 20.03 15.99
CA PHE A 181 25.85 20.23 14.93
C PHE A 181 25.90 21.69 14.48
N THR A 182 24.76 22.31 14.21
CA THR A 182 24.67 23.69 13.74
C THR A 182 25.12 24.71 14.81
N SER A 183 24.91 24.43 16.12
CA SER A 183 25.37 25.28 17.21
C SER A 183 26.89 25.28 17.41
N LYS A 184 27.62 24.33 16.84
CA LYS A 184 29.10 24.27 16.87
C LYS A 184 29.77 25.00 15.69
N ILE A 185 29.01 25.45 14.71
CA ILE A 185 29.48 26.12 13.50
C ILE A 185 29.42 27.66 13.66
N ASN A 186 28.65 28.14 14.63
CA ASN A 186 28.60 29.55 15.05
C ASN A 186 29.51 29.78 16.26
#